data_0aed8f97e26b7fb7b0f6b72362c3de68
#
_entry.id   0aed8f97e26b7fb7b0f6b72362c3de68
#
_cell.length_a   1.000
_cell.length_b   1.000
_cell.length_c   1.000
_cell.angle_alpha   90.00
_cell.angle_beta   90.00
_cell.angle_gamma   90.00
#
_symmetry.space_group_name_H-M   'P 1'
#
loop_
_entity.id
_entity.type
_entity.pdbx_description
1 polymer ?
#
loop_
_entity_poly.entity_id
_entity_poly.type
_entity_poly.pdbx_seq_one_letter_code
_entity_poly.pdbx_strand_id
1 'polypeptide(L)'
;QPLANALTEEEVSAVTRQLAAMPAPAPVPVHRSEMPTDAAQKIALQGAWERQIPACVSCHGPAGVGVGDGFPPLAGQSAAYLAAQLNAWRSGTRHNDPNDLMGHIAKSLSAEEVQAVATYFASLSGQEAKP
;
A
#
# COMPACT_ATOMS: atom_id res chain seq x y z
N GLN A 1 9.21 5.98 16.04
CA GLN A 1 8.36 5.91 17.25
C GLN A 1 8.70 6.96 18.32
N PRO A 2 9.99 7.33 18.64
CA PRO A 2 10.26 8.33 19.70
C PRO A 2 9.60 9.68 19.45
N LEU A 3 9.61 10.18 18.21
CA LEU A 3 9.00 11.46 17.86
C LEU A 3 7.48 11.43 18.03
N ALA A 4 6.82 10.37 17.56
CA ALA A 4 5.37 10.25 17.68
C ALA A 4 4.91 10.16 19.15
N ASN A 5 5.70 9.51 19.99
CA ASN A 5 5.39 9.39 21.42
C ASN A 5 5.61 10.69 22.20
N ALA A 6 6.34 11.65 21.64
CA ALA A 6 6.58 12.96 22.25
C ALA A 6 5.49 14.00 21.92
N LEU A 7 4.62 13.70 20.94
CA LEU A 7 3.52 14.59 20.54
C LEU A 7 2.30 14.39 21.44
N THR A 8 1.65 15.51 21.77
CA THR A 8 0.32 15.48 22.37
C THR A 8 -0.75 15.08 21.34
N GLU A 9 -1.93 14.68 21.78
CA GLU A 9 -3.05 14.35 20.88
C GLU A 9 -3.45 15.52 19.99
N GLU A 10 -3.38 16.74 20.50
CA GLU A 10 -3.67 17.96 19.75
C GLU A 10 -2.64 18.18 18.63
N GLU A 11 -1.35 18.00 18.93
CA GLU A 11 -0.27 18.11 17.95
C GLU A 11 -0.37 17.00 16.89
N VAL A 12 -0.66 15.76 17.27
CA VAL A 12 -0.92 14.66 16.33
C VAL A 12 -2.08 15.03 15.40
N SER A 13 -3.18 15.53 15.94
CA SER A 13 -4.35 15.94 15.16
C SER A 13 -4.03 17.12 14.20
N ALA A 14 -3.24 18.09 14.64
CA ALA A 14 -2.83 19.22 13.80
C ALA A 14 -1.90 18.79 12.66
N VAL A 15 -0.88 17.98 12.95
CA VAL A 15 0.07 17.48 11.97
C VAL A 15 -0.61 16.58 10.94
N THR A 16 -1.48 15.66 11.38
CA THR A 16 -2.19 14.77 10.46
C THR A 16 -3.14 15.52 9.53
N ARG A 17 -3.86 16.54 10.02
CA ARG A 17 -4.68 17.40 9.16
C ARG A 17 -3.85 18.15 8.14
N GLN A 18 -2.69 18.69 8.55
CA GLN A 18 -1.79 19.41 7.63
C GLN A 18 -1.25 18.49 6.54
N LEU A 19 -0.80 17.28 6.89
CA LEU A 19 -0.30 16.30 5.93
C LEU A 19 -1.41 15.80 4.98
N ALA A 20 -2.62 15.58 5.50
CA ALA A 20 -3.77 15.17 4.69
C ALA A 20 -4.22 16.25 3.69
N ALA A 21 -3.97 17.53 3.98
CA ALA A 21 -4.26 18.65 3.07
C ALA A 21 -3.20 18.87 1.99
N MET A 22 -2.06 18.20 2.07
CA MET A 22 -1.02 18.31 1.04
C MET A 22 -1.46 17.60 -0.24
N PRO A 23 -1.13 18.15 -1.42
CA PRO A 23 -1.45 17.49 -2.69
C PRO A 23 -0.76 16.13 -2.76
N ALA A 24 -1.54 15.09 -3.07
CA ALA A 24 -1.00 13.76 -3.33
C ALA A 24 -0.34 13.72 -4.72
N PRO A 25 0.75 12.95 -4.89
CA PRO A 25 1.31 12.71 -6.22
C PRO A 25 0.25 12.14 -7.15
N ALA A 26 0.20 12.61 -8.40
CA ALA A 26 -0.71 12.05 -9.39
C ALA A 26 -0.33 10.58 -9.64
N PRO A 27 -1.29 9.63 -9.58
CA PRO A 27 -1.00 8.23 -9.87
C PRO A 27 -0.71 8.04 -11.35
N VAL A 28 0.24 7.13 -11.65
CA VAL A 28 0.45 6.69 -13.04
C VAL A 28 -0.75 5.82 -13.45
N PRO A 29 -1.41 6.11 -14.59
CA PRO A 29 -2.46 5.25 -15.09
C PRO A 29 -1.91 3.84 -15.36
N VAL A 30 -2.48 2.83 -14.70
CA VAL A 30 -2.19 1.42 -15.00
C VAL A 30 -3.42 0.84 -15.71
N HIS A 31 -3.23 0.41 -16.94
CA HIS A 31 -4.28 -0.22 -17.70
C HIS A 31 -4.46 -1.67 -17.24
N ARG A 32 -5.63 -1.99 -16.71
CA ARG A 32 -5.99 -3.34 -16.22
C ARG A 32 -5.93 -4.41 -17.33
N SER A 33 -5.91 -3.98 -18.59
CA SER A 33 -5.78 -4.84 -19.77
C SER A 33 -4.34 -5.23 -20.09
N GLU A 34 -3.35 -4.63 -19.45
CA GLU A 34 -1.96 -4.99 -19.66
C GLU A 34 -1.67 -6.35 -19.00
N MET A 35 -1.07 -7.24 -19.76
CA MET A 35 -0.62 -8.53 -19.21
C MET A 35 0.49 -8.25 -18.19
N PRO A 36 0.40 -8.82 -16.97
CA PRO A 36 1.47 -8.69 -16.00
C PRO A 36 2.80 -9.17 -16.56
N THR A 37 3.84 -8.39 -16.42
CA THR A 37 5.18 -8.70 -16.92
C THR A 37 6.00 -9.53 -15.93
N ASP A 38 5.58 -9.54 -14.66
CA ASP A 38 6.26 -10.26 -13.59
C ASP A 38 5.28 -10.73 -12.51
N ALA A 39 5.79 -11.51 -11.55
CA ALA A 39 5.00 -12.08 -10.46
C ALA A 39 4.40 -11.02 -9.53
N ALA A 40 5.09 -9.89 -9.31
CA ALA A 40 4.59 -8.82 -8.47
C ALA A 40 3.39 -8.12 -9.09
N GLN A 41 3.45 -7.79 -10.38
CA GLN A 41 2.32 -7.25 -11.13
C GLN A 41 1.16 -8.22 -11.15
N LYS A 42 1.43 -9.53 -11.34
CA LYS A 42 0.39 -10.55 -11.30
C LYS A 42 -0.36 -10.53 -9.96
N ILE A 43 0.35 -10.55 -8.84
CA ILE A 43 -0.28 -10.46 -7.51
C ILE A 43 -1.04 -9.14 -7.36
N ALA A 44 -0.43 -8.02 -7.73
CA ALA A 44 -1.03 -6.70 -7.58
C ALA A 44 -2.32 -6.54 -8.39
N LEU A 45 -2.34 -7.01 -9.65
CA LEU A 45 -3.42 -6.77 -10.61
C LEU A 45 -4.42 -7.91 -10.72
N GLN A 46 -4.00 -9.15 -10.47
CA GLN A 46 -4.83 -10.36 -10.65
C GLN A 46 -4.99 -11.19 -9.37
N GLY A 47 -4.07 -11.05 -8.40
CA GLY A 47 -4.04 -11.85 -7.19
C GLY A 47 -3.38 -13.21 -7.37
N ALA A 48 -3.48 -14.04 -6.33
CA ALA A 48 -3.10 -15.46 -6.31
C ALA A 48 -4.21 -16.23 -5.59
N TRP A 49 -5.29 -16.46 -6.29
CA TRP A 49 -6.56 -16.98 -5.74
C TRP A 49 -6.42 -18.37 -5.13
N GLU A 50 -5.52 -19.19 -5.65
CA GLU A 50 -5.16 -20.50 -5.09
C GLU A 50 -4.59 -20.42 -3.67
N ARG A 51 -4.10 -19.24 -3.27
CA ARG A 51 -3.61 -18.93 -1.91
C ARG A 51 -4.52 -17.94 -1.18
N GLN A 52 -5.72 -17.71 -1.71
CA GLN A 52 -6.68 -16.76 -1.15
C GLN A 52 -6.16 -15.31 -1.07
N ILE A 53 -5.31 -14.93 -2.03
CA ILE A 53 -4.81 -13.58 -2.17
C ILE A 53 -5.58 -12.89 -3.29
N PRO A 54 -6.52 -11.97 -2.99
CA PRO A 54 -7.18 -11.17 -4.01
C PRO A 54 -6.19 -10.18 -4.63
N ALA A 55 -6.51 -9.67 -5.82
CA ALA A 55 -5.73 -8.59 -6.41
C ALA A 55 -5.71 -7.38 -5.48
N CYS A 56 -4.54 -6.81 -5.22
CA CYS A 56 -4.41 -5.64 -4.33
C CYS A 56 -5.29 -4.48 -4.80
N VAL A 57 -5.34 -4.25 -6.13
CA VAL A 57 -6.17 -3.19 -6.75
C VAL A 57 -7.67 -3.41 -6.60
N SER A 58 -8.14 -4.61 -6.24
CA SER A 58 -9.57 -4.87 -6.02
C SER A 58 -10.12 -4.11 -4.81
N CYS A 59 -9.29 -3.88 -3.81
CA CYS A 59 -9.63 -3.12 -2.62
C CYS A 59 -8.97 -1.73 -2.63
N HIS A 60 -7.69 -1.65 -2.99
CA HIS A 60 -6.94 -0.38 -2.98
C HIS A 60 -7.17 0.49 -4.23
N GLY A 61 -8.15 0.15 -5.05
CA GLY A 61 -8.54 0.93 -6.22
C GLY A 61 -7.66 0.74 -7.45
N PRO A 62 -8.11 1.23 -8.61
CA PRO A 62 -7.35 1.15 -9.85
C PRO A 62 -5.95 1.72 -9.66
N ALA A 63 -4.92 1.01 -10.11
CA ALA A 63 -3.52 1.38 -9.92
C ALA A 63 -3.10 1.58 -8.44
N GLY A 64 -3.91 1.20 -7.46
CA GLY A 64 -3.59 1.37 -6.05
C GLY A 64 -3.74 2.81 -5.54
N VAL A 65 -4.66 3.58 -6.10
CA VAL A 65 -4.89 5.00 -5.72
C VAL A 65 -5.65 5.17 -4.40
N GLY A 66 -6.11 4.09 -3.80
CA GLY A 66 -6.97 4.10 -2.63
C GLY A 66 -8.45 4.21 -2.96
N VAL A 67 -9.30 3.83 -2.01
CA VAL A 67 -10.76 3.95 -2.10
C VAL A 67 -11.32 4.36 -0.74
N GLY A 68 -11.94 5.53 -0.67
CA GLY A 68 -12.52 6.05 0.57
C GLY A 68 -11.52 6.07 1.73
N ASP A 69 -12.05 6.04 2.94
CA ASP A 69 -11.23 6.12 4.16
C ASP A 69 -10.69 4.76 4.62
N GLY A 70 -11.23 3.65 4.08
CA GLY A 70 -10.89 2.30 4.52
C GLY A 70 -9.73 1.65 3.77
N PHE A 71 -9.49 2.05 2.53
CA PHE A 71 -8.46 1.44 1.67
C PHE A 71 -7.43 2.49 1.24
N PRO A 72 -6.31 2.60 1.96
CA PRO A 72 -5.33 3.65 1.70
C PRO A 72 -4.66 3.50 0.33
N PRO A 73 -4.16 4.60 -0.26
CA PRO A 73 -3.38 4.56 -1.48
C PRO A 73 -2.05 3.82 -1.25
N LEU A 74 -1.65 3.03 -2.24
CA LEU A 74 -0.39 2.30 -2.29
C LEU A 74 0.55 2.91 -3.33
N ALA A 75 -0.02 3.39 -4.44
CA ALA A 75 0.74 3.99 -5.54
C ALA A 75 1.58 5.18 -5.06
N GLY A 76 2.86 5.16 -5.39
CA GLY A 76 3.79 6.22 -5.03
C GLY A 76 4.25 6.23 -3.57
N GLN A 77 3.73 5.32 -2.75
CA GLN A 77 4.22 5.18 -1.38
C GLN A 77 5.59 4.49 -1.39
N SER A 78 6.45 4.85 -0.45
CA SER A 78 7.80 4.28 -0.34
C SER A 78 7.76 2.75 -0.24
N ALA A 79 8.57 2.06 -1.05
CA ALA A 79 8.67 0.59 -1.00
C ALA A 79 9.06 0.09 0.40
N ALA A 80 9.99 0.77 1.06
CA ALA A 80 10.39 0.43 2.42
C ALA A 80 9.23 0.53 3.42
N TYR A 81 8.38 1.56 3.30
CA TYR A 81 7.19 1.71 4.13
C TYR A 81 6.17 0.61 3.85
N LEU A 82 5.83 0.36 2.58
CA LEU A 82 4.87 -0.68 2.21
C LEU A 82 5.31 -2.07 2.69
N ALA A 83 6.59 -2.42 2.48
CA ALA A 83 7.15 -3.68 2.96
C ALA A 83 7.13 -3.77 4.50
N ALA A 84 7.45 -2.69 5.21
CA ALA A 84 7.40 -2.66 6.66
C ALA A 84 5.97 -2.88 7.18
N GLN A 85 4.94 -2.29 6.53
CA GLN A 85 3.55 -2.49 6.92
C GLN A 85 3.08 -3.93 6.68
N LEU A 86 3.37 -4.51 5.53
CA LEU A 86 3.06 -5.92 5.25
C LEU A 86 3.75 -6.85 6.24
N ASN A 87 5.03 -6.63 6.55
CA ASN A 87 5.75 -7.42 7.54
C ASN A 87 5.19 -7.24 8.97
N ALA A 88 4.70 -6.07 9.32
CA ALA A 88 4.06 -5.82 10.61
C ALA A 88 2.75 -6.62 10.76
N TRP A 89 1.93 -6.75 9.72
CA TRP A 89 0.79 -7.66 9.72
C TRP A 89 1.20 -9.13 9.75
N ARG A 90 2.22 -9.52 8.99
CA ARG A 90 2.76 -10.90 9.01
C ARG A 90 3.23 -11.33 10.39
N SER A 91 3.89 -10.43 11.12
CA SER A 91 4.38 -10.68 12.49
C SER A 91 3.32 -10.49 13.57
N GLY A 92 2.14 -9.97 13.23
CA GLY A 92 1.08 -9.66 14.18
C GLY A 92 1.34 -8.42 15.04
N THR A 93 2.38 -7.62 14.73
CA THR A 93 2.64 -6.34 15.41
C THR A 93 1.71 -5.22 14.94
N ARG A 94 1.09 -5.38 13.77
CA ARG A 94 -0.01 -4.58 13.28
C ARG A 94 -1.26 -5.45 13.16
N HIS A 95 -2.38 -5.01 13.75
CA HIS A 95 -3.66 -5.74 13.81
C HIS A 95 -4.87 -4.80 13.88
N ASN A 96 -4.76 -3.65 13.20
CA ASN A 96 -5.79 -2.62 13.19
C ASN A 96 -6.72 -2.68 11.97
N ASP A 97 -6.67 -3.77 11.24
CA ASP A 97 -7.51 -4.00 10.06
C ASP A 97 -8.79 -4.75 10.44
N PRO A 98 -9.94 -4.35 9.90
CA PRO A 98 -11.20 -5.04 10.15
C PRO A 98 -11.13 -6.51 9.68
N ASN A 99 -11.56 -7.44 10.55
CA ASN A 99 -11.64 -8.87 10.26
C ASN A 99 -10.31 -9.54 9.87
N ASP A 100 -9.16 -9.01 10.29
CA ASP A 100 -7.82 -9.52 9.94
C ASP A 100 -7.60 -9.65 8.41
N LEU A 101 -8.24 -8.77 7.63
CA LEU A 101 -8.22 -8.84 6.17
C LEU A 101 -6.80 -8.71 5.62
N MET A 102 -6.11 -7.63 5.98
CA MET A 102 -4.72 -7.42 5.55
C MET A 102 -3.75 -8.37 6.26
N GLY A 103 -4.05 -8.74 7.51
CA GLY A 103 -3.31 -9.75 8.24
C GLY A 103 -3.30 -11.09 7.52
N HIS A 104 -4.45 -11.56 7.03
CA HIS A 104 -4.58 -12.78 6.25
C HIS A 104 -3.79 -12.72 4.94
N ILE A 105 -3.97 -11.64 4.18
CA ILE A 105 -3.26 -11.43 2.89
C ILE A 105 -1.75 -11.39 3.11
N ALA A 106 -1.28 -10.62 4.08
CA ALA A 106 0.14 -10.45 4.34
C ALA A 106 0.82 -11.76 4.80
N LYS A 107 0.15 -12.57 5.62
CA LYS A 107 0.64 -13.89 6.05
C LYS A 107 0.73 -14.88 4.89
N SER A 108 -0.09 -14.72 3.85
CA SER A 108 -0.11 -15.56 2.66
C SER A 108 0.95 -15.19 1.61
N LEU A 109 1.61 -14.03 1.75
CA LEU A 109 2.72 -13.60 0.90
C LEU A 109 4.07 -14.14 1.41
N SER A 110 4.97 -14.50 0.49
CA SER A 110 6.37 -14.76 0.84
C SER A 110 7.12 -13.46 1.16
N ALA A 111 8.31 -13.56 1.74
CA ALA A 111 9.14 -12.38 2.00
C ALA A 111 9.56 -11.67 0.70
N GLU A 112 9.85 -12.44 -0.34
CA GLU A 112 10.22 -11.95 -1.66
C GLU A 112 9.03 -11.25 -2.34
N GLU A 113 7.83 -11.81 -2.22
CA GLU A 113 6.60 -11.22 -2.75
C GLU A 113 6.25 -9.91 -2.06
N VAL A 114 6.45 -9.81 -0.74
CA VAL A 114 6.29 -8.56 0.01
C VAL A 114 7.18 -7.46 -0.57
N GLN A 115 8.47 -7.75 -0.79
CA GLN A 115 9.39 -6.77 -1.39
C GLN A 115 9.00 -6.43 -2.83
N ALA A 116 8.62 -7.42 -3.61
CA ALA A 116 8.28 -7.24 -5.03
C ALA A 116 7.02 -6.38 -5.20
N VAL A 117 5.92 -6.66 -4.49
CA VAL A 117 4.70 -5.84 -4.59
C VAL A 117 4.89 -4.44 -4.01
N ALA A 118 5.69 -4.30 -2.95
CA ALA A 118 6.03 -2.99 -2.40
C ALA A 118 6.81 -2.14 -3.41
N THR A 119 7.79 -2.73 -4.10
CA THR A 119 8.56 -2.07 -5.16
C THR A 119 7.66 -1.71 -6.35
N TYR A 120 6.77 -2.61 -6.75
CA TYR A 120 5.81 -2.34 -7.83
C TYR A 120 4.95 -1.11 -7.54
N PHE A 121 4.25 -1.06 -6.40
CA PHE A 121 3.42 0.09 -6.08
C PHE A 121 4.22 1.39 -5.88
N ALA A 122 5.42 1.32 -5.33
CA ALA A 122 6.30 2.47 -5.22
C ALA A 122 6.70 3.06 -6.59
N SER A 123 6.84 2.21 -7.62
CA SER A 123 7.16 2.64 -8.98
C SER A 123 6.02 3.35 -9.70
N LEU A 124 4.79 3.25 -9.18
CA LEU A 124 3.61 3.89 -9.75
C LEU A 124 3.45 5.37 -9.33
N SER A 125 4.45 5.98 -8.72
CA SER A 125 4.50 7.43 -8.56
C SER A 125 4.65 8.08 -9.92
N GLY A 126 3.72 8.97 -10.26
CA GLY A 126 3.94 9.88 -11.37
C GLY A 126 5.23 10.65 -11.10
N GLN A 127 6.27 10.39 -11.85
CA GLN A 127 7.41 11.30 -11.88
C GLN A 127 6.86 12.64 -12.36
N GLU A 128 7.01 13.68 -11.54
CA GLU A 128 6.82 15.02 -12.04
C GLU A 128 7.64 15.14 -13.32
N ALA A 129 6.95 15.48 -14.41
CA ALA A 129 7.64 15.84 -15.63
C ALA A 129 8.61 16.96 -15.24
N LYS A 130 9.90 16.64 -15.25
CA LYS A 130 10.95 17.62 -15.03
C LYS A 130 10.78 18.70 -16.11
N PRO A 131 10.72 19.99 -15.71
CA PRO A 131 10.57 21.10 -16.65
C PRO A 131 11.69 21.14 -17.70
#